data_8f4c65e8684b53a3af551a817d1e2cea
#
_entry.id   8f4c65e8684b53a3af551a817d1e2cea
#
_cell.length_a   1.000
_cell.length_b   1.000
_cell.length_c   1.000
_cell.angle_alpha   90.00
_cell.angle_beta   90.00
_cell.angle_gamma   90.00
#
_symmetry.space_group_name_H-M   'P 1'
#
loop_
_entity.id
_entity.type
_entity.pdbx_description
1 polymer ?
#
loop_
_entity_poly.entity_id
_entity_poly.type
_entity_poly.pdbx_seq_one_letter_code
_entity_poly.pdbx_strand_id
1 'polypeptide(L)'
;LIERLSAYLGTIKRLRAAEGSPEPTPFEHFLKATGGFLPSPQQRWCTQKMKLAEFERYVGDDYAVSYVGIRGDEDRDGYISSKPNIQAVFPFRRNIWSIDVINKVLHNDQQEQIIGLYDSLCKDYQREDIMEVLKRPISKQFYYSKKLNALLDIDVKLFNHVVFEYLKTTEYPIGKLDSFPLIDNDEVLVKDDIFRLLRESGVGVPAYYEEIPFEVDGKTGTYCRSR
;
A
#
# COMPACT_ATOMS: atom_id res chain seq x y z
N LEU A 1 -16.54 -2.58 15.74
CA LEU A 1 -15.46 -3.09 14.89
C LEU A 1 -14.13 -3.22 15.66
N ILE A 2 -13.59 -2.14 16.25
CA ILE A 2 -12.29 -2.18 16.97
C ILE A 2 -12.28 -3.24 18.07
N GLU A 3 -13.33 -3.36 18.86
CA GLU A 3 -13.44 -4.40 19.91
C GLU A 3 -13.38 -5.82 19.33
N ARG A 4 -14.10 -6.08 18.22
CA ARG A 4 -14.03 -7.36 17.51
C ARG A 4 -12.64 -7.63 16.94
N LEU A 5 -12.01 -6.60 16.35
CA LEU A 5 -10.64 -6.71 15.87
C LEU A 5 -9.65 -6.94 17.01
N SER A 6 -9.81 -6.28 18.16
CA SER A 6 -8.94 -6.50 19.33
C SER A 6 -9.06 -7.92 19.90
N ALA A 7 -10.26 -8.51 19.85
CA ALA A 7 -10.46 -9.90 20.26
C ALA A 7 -9.75 -10.89 19.32
N TYR A 8 -9.61 -10.54 18.04
CA TYR A 8 -8.97 -11.37 17.01
C TYR A 8 -7.45 -11.15 16.91
N LEU A 9 -7.01 -9.90 16.96
CA LEU A 9 -5.62 -9.48 16.71
C LEU A 9 -4.85 -9.16 18.01
N GLY A 10 -5.52 -9.12 19.17
CA GLY A 10 -4.92 -8.66 20.42
C GLY A 10 -4.98 -7.13 20.56
N THR A 11 -4.01 -6.55 21.26
CA THR A 11 -4.03 -5.13 21.60
C THR A 11 -3.86 -4.26 20.36
N ILE A 12 -4.81 -3.37 20.10
CA ILE A 12 -4.75 -2.37 19.04
C ILE A 12 -4.32 -1.02 19.63
N LYS A 13 -3.19 -0.49 19.19
CA LYS A 13 -2.75 0.86 19.54
C LYS A 13 -3.59 1.89 18.78
N ARG A 14 -4.23 2.78 19.52
CA ARG A 14 -4.98 3.92 18.95
C ARG A 14 -4.10 5.15 18.95
N LEU A 15 -3.93 5.75 17.79
CA LEU A 15 -3.25 7.04 17.64
C LEU A 15 -4.31 8.12 17.40
N ARG A 16 -4.18 9.26 18.09
CA ARG A 16 -5.08 10.39 17.95
C ARG A 16 -4.25 11.65 17.70
N ALA A 17 -4.59 12.36 16.65
CA ALA A 17 -3.99 13.64 16.34
C ALA A 17 -4.53 14.74 17.27
N ALA A 18 -3.74 15.82 17.41
CA ALA A 18 -4.10 17.02 18.17
C ALA A 18 -4.53 16.71 19.63
N GLU A 19 -3.86 15.75 20.29
CA GLU A 19 -4.06 15.50 21.72
C GLU A 19 -3.77 16.79 22.51
N GLY A 20 -4.68 17.14 23.45
CA GLY A 20 -4.59 18.38 24.22
C GLY A 20 -5.16 19.62 23.51
N SER A 21 -5.69 19.49 22.31
CA SER A 21 -6.41 20.58 21.65
C SER A 21 -7.69 20.95 22.42
N PRO A 22 -8.05 22.26 22.54
CA PRO A 22 -9.33 22.68 23.10
C PRO A 22 -10.53 22.37 22.16
N GLU A 23 -10.28 22.04 20.90
CA GLU A 23 -11.33 21.74 19.93
C GLU A 23 -11.95 20.36 20.19
N PRO A 24 -13.26 20.16 19.98
CA PRO A 24 -13.97 18.91 20.26
C PRO A 24 -13.41 17.69 19.51
N THR A 25 -12.93 17.90 18.28
CA THR A 25 -12.37 16.84 17.45
C THR A 25 -11.05 17.26 16.79
N PRO A 26 -10.18 16.29 16.45
CA PRO A 26 -8.99 16.58 15.64
C PRO A 26 -9.31 17.23 14.29
N PHE A 27 -10.47 16.92 13.70
CA PHE A 27 -10.88 17.52 12.43
C PHE A 27 -11.15 19.02 12.60
N GLU A 28 -11.89 19.43 13.63
CA GLU A 28 -12.17 20.84 13.93
C GLU A 28 -10.91 21.61 14.25
N HIS A 29 -9.98 21.00 15.00
CA HIS A 29 -8.65 21.58 15.26
C HIS A 29 -7.94 21.94 13.95
N PHE A 30 -7.79 20.97 13.04
CA PHE A 30 -7.09 21.21 11.78
C PHE A 30 -7.88 22.07 10.79
N LEU A 31 -9.20 21.98 10.79
CA LEU A 31 -10.05 22.87 9.99
C LEU A 31 -9.82 24.35 10.39
N LYS A 32 -9.80 24.62 11.68
CA LYS A 32 -9.50 25.97 12.21
C LYS A 32 -8.08 26.39 11.88
N ALA A 33 -7.09 25.50 12.07
CA ALA A 33 -5.68 25.76 11.76
C ALA A 33 -5.42 26.01 10.26
N THR A 34 -6.30 25.52 9.38
CA THR A 34 -6.24 25.77 7.93
C THR A 34 -7.11 26.95 7.48
N GLY A 35 -7.61 27.78 8.43
CA GLY A 35 -8.46 28.91 8.09
C GLY A 35 -9.84 28.56 7.56
N GLY A 36 -10.37 27.38 7.90
CA GLY A 36 -11.69 26.90 7.49
C GLY A 36 -11.69 26.17 6.13
N PHE A 37 -10.52 25.96 5.51
CA PHE A 37 -10.44 25.21 4.26
C PHE A 37 -10.73 23.74 4.49
N LEU A 38 -11.79 23.23 3.86
CA LEU A 38 -12.13 21.82 3.84
C LEU A 38 -11.09 21.00 3.03
N PRO A 39 -10.85 19.73 3.42
CA PRO A 39 -9.96 18.88 2.62
C PRO A 39 -10.55 18.61 1.24
N SER A 40 -9.69 18.57 0.24
CA SER A 40 -10.04 18.28 -1.15
C SER A 40 -9.14 17.19 -1.72
N PRO A 41 -9.42 16.65 -2.90
CA PRO A 41 -8.52 15.70 -3.58
C PRO A 41 -7.09 16.24 -3.75
N GLN A 42 -6.93 17.56 -3.96
CA GLN A 42 -5.64 18.22 -4.11
C GLN A 42 -4.97 18.57 -2.77
N GLN A 43 -5.79 18.80 -1.72
CA GLN A 43 -5.31 19.16 -0.40
C GLN A 43 -5.83 18.20 0.66
N ARG A 44 -5.20 17.04 0.72
CA ARG A 44 -5.56 15.94 1.63
C ARG A 44 -5.00 16.13 3.05
N TRP A 45 -5.08 17.35 3.61
CA TRP A 45 -4.53 17.64 4.93
C TRP A 45 -5.11 16.72 6.02
N CYS A 46 -6.38 16.32 5.91
CA CYS A 46 -6.99 15.39 6.87
C CYS A 46 -6.27 14.03 6.92
N THR A 47 -5.85 13.49 5.77
CA THR A 47 -5.07 12.26 5.73
C THR A 47 -3.67 12.49 6.26
N GLN A 48 -2.99 13.53 5.78
CA GLN A 48 -1.60 13.82 6.18
C GLN A 48 -1.48 14.12 7.67
N LYS A 49 -2.25 15.09 8.20
CA LYS A 49 -2.11 15.56 9.59
C LYS A 49 -2.78 14.66 10.62
N MET A 50 -3.90 14.00 10.26
CA MET A 50 -4.67 13.22 11.23
C MET A 50 -4.33 11.73 11.24
N LYS A 51 -3.66 11.22 10.21
CA LYS A 51 -3.31 9.79 10.10
C LYS A 51 -1.80 9.59 9.95
N LEU A 52 -1.22 10.13 8.88
CA LEU A 52 0.14 9.81 8.49
C LEU A 52 1.18 10.43 9.43
N ALA A 53 1.03 11.72 9.77
CA ALA A 53 1.93 12.38 10.69
C ALA A 53 1.93 11.73 12.09
N GLU A 54 0.76 11.28 12.56
CA GLU A 54 0.65 10.59 13.85
C GLU A 54 1.29 9.19 13.79
N PHE A 55 1.13 8.49 12.69
CA PHE A 55 1.78 7.21 12.47
C PHE A 55 3.31 7.38 12.43
N GLU A 56 3.83 8.32 11.65
CA GLU A 56 5.26 8.60 11.57
C GLU A 56 5.87 9.06 12.91
N ARG A 57 5.10 9.84 13.70
CA ARG A 57 5.50 10.25 15.05
C ARG A 57 5.55 9.05 16.00
N TYR A 58 4.59 8.15 15.91
CA TYR A 58 4.54 6.94 16.72
C TYR A 58 5.70 5.99 16.41
N VAL A 59 6.02 5.79 15.13
CA VAL A 59 7.16 4.97 14.70
C VAL A 59 8.48 5.58 15.13
N GLY A 60 8.60 6.93 15.10
CA GLY A 60 9.84 7.61 15.46
C GLY A 60 10.99 7.23 14.54
N ASP A 61 12.09 6.74 15.10
CA ASP A 61 13.30 6.33 14.39
C ASP A 61 13.41 4.81 14.22
N ASP A 62 12.43 4.05 14.72
CA ASP A 62 12.38 2.60 14.57
C ASP A 62 12.12 2.19 13.12
N TYR A 63 12.66 1.03 12.71
CA TYR A 63 12.30 0.45 11.42
C TYR A 63 10.87 -0.07 11.44
N ALA A 64 10.09 0.29 10.43
CA ALA A 64 8.71 -0.14 10.31
C ALA A 64 8.33 -0.56 8.89
N VAL A 65 7.59 -1.66 8.78
CA VAL A 65 6.89 -2.06 7.56
C VAL A 65 5.41 -1.75 7.71
N SER A 66 4.90 -0.85 6.88
CA SER A 66 3.51 -0.41 6.88
C SER A 66 2.70 -1.22 5.88
N TYR A 67 1.81 -2.09 6.36
CA TYR A 67 0.88 -2.85 5.52
C TYR A 67 -0.33 -1.97 5.18
N VAL A 68 -0.46 -1.58 3.93
CA VAL A 68 -1.50 -0.64 3.46
C VAL A 68 -2.59 -1.40 2.72
N GLY A 69 -3.80 -1.40 3.27
CA GLY A 69 -4.96 -2.14 2.75
C GLY A 69 -5.60 -1.50 1.51
N ILE A 70 -4.82 -1.18 0.47
CA ILE A 70 -5.34 -0.77 -0.82
C ILE A 70 -5.60 -2.02 -1.65
N ARG A 71 -6.85 -2.19 -2.09
CA ARG A 71 -7.28 -3.37 -2.85
C ARG A 71 -6.76 -3.35 -4.29
N GLY A 72 -6.81 -4.52 -4.94
CA GLY A 72 -6.41 -4.68 -6.33
C GLY A 72 -7.29 -3.92 -7.34
N ASP A 73 -8.57 -3.68 -6.98
CA ASP A 73 -9.55 -2.93 -7.78
C ASP A 73 -9.53 -1.41 -7.51
N GLU A 74 -8.63 -0.91 -6.67
CA GLU A 74 -8.49 0.53 -6.39
C GLU A 74 -7.38 1.16 -7.23
N ASP A 75 -7.75 2.13 -8.08
CA ASP A 75 -6.81 2.94 -8.85
C ASP A 75 -6.37 4.15 -8.03
N ARG A 76 -5.42 3.94 -7.14
CA ARG A 76 -4.77 5.02 -6.37
C ARG A 76 -3.38 4.63 -5.94
N ASP A 77 -2.49 5.60 -5.94
CA ASP A 77 -1.18 5.44 -5.32
C ASP A 77 -1.31 5.29 -3.81
N GLY A 78 -0.49 4.43 -3.25
CA GLY A 78 -0.36 4.32 -1.80
C GLY A 78 0.41 5.50 -1.22
N TYR A 79 0.31 5.65 0.10
CA TYR A 79 1.18 6.55 0.83
C TYR A 79 2.60 5.99 0.89
N ILE A 80 3.56 6.85 0.58
CA ILE A 80 4.97 6.63 0.79
C ILE A 80 5.42 7.62 1.86
N SER A 81 6.01 7.11 2.96
CA SER A 81 6.57 7.98 3.99
C SER A 81 7.78 8.74 3.45
N SER A 82 7.94 9.97 3.90
CA SER A 82 9.18 10.73 3.67
C SER A 82 10.35 10.23 4.53
N LYS A 83 10.06 9.41 5.54
CA LYS A 83 11.05 8.81 6.42
C LYS A 83 11.63 7.53 5.83
N PRO A 84 12.96 7.38 5.73
CA PRO A 84 13.58 6.21 5.12
C PRO A 84 13.44 4.92 5.94
N ASN A 85 13.12 5.04 7.24
CA ASN A 85 12.90 3.93 8.15
C ASN A 85 11.48 3.36 8.10
N ILE A 86 10.59 3.89 7.25
CA ILE A 86 9.22 3.41 7.08
C ILE A 86 9.00 2.96 5.63
N GLN A 87 8.74 1.69 5.44
CA GLN A 87 8.47 1.11 4.11
C GLN A 87 7.03 0.66 3.99
N ALA A 88 6.32 1.10 2.95
CA ALA A 88 4.96 0.66 2.67
C ALA A 88 4.93 -0.57 1.77
N VAL A 89 3.98 -1.48 2.04
CA VAL A 89 3.65 -2.63 1.20
C VAL A 89 2.13 -2.74 1.01
N PHE A 90 1.70 -3.33 -0.09
CA PHE A 90 0.30 -3.40 -0.54
C PHE A 90 -0.14 -4.86 -0.72
N PRO A 91 -0.46 -5.60 0.36
CA PRO A 91 -0.65 -7.05 0.32
C PRO A 91 -1.81 -7.53 -0.55
N PHE A 92 -2.73 -6.65 -0.93
CA PHE A 92 -3.93 -7.01 -1.71
C PHE A 92 -3.77 -6.75 -3.21
N ARG A 93 -2.60 -6.26 -3.63
CA ARG A 93 -2.30 -5.96 -5.03
C ARG A 93 -1.39 -7.00 -5.64
N ARG A 94 -1.46 -7.13 -6.96
CA ARG A 94 -0.52 -7.94 -7.73
C ARG A 94 0.94 -7.48 -7.52
N ASN A 95 1.16 -6.17 -7.56
CA ASN A 95 2.41 -5.58 -7.13
C ASN A 95 2.30 -5.14 -5.67
N ILE A 96 2.98 -5.85 -4.78
CA ILE A 96 2.98 -5.56 -3.35
C ILE A 96 3.92 -4.41 -2.95
N TRP A 97 4.81 -4.00 -3.84
CA TRP A 97 5.86 -3.01 -3.57
C TRP A 97 5.38 -1.59 -3.84
N SER A 98 5.86 -0.65 -3.05
CA SER A 98 5.60 0.77 -3.25
C SER A 98 6.33 1.32 -4.49
N ILE A 99 5.81 2.42 -5.05
CA ILE A 99 6.33 2.97 -6.30
C ILE A 99 7.79 3.45 -6.21
N ASP A 100 8.23 3.90 -5.04
CA ASP A 100 9.63 4.28 -4.80
C ASP A 100 10.57 3.07 -4.88
N VAL A 101 10.16 1.91 -4.32
CA VAL A 101 10.89 0.65 -4.45
C VAL A 101 10.94 0.21 -5.91
N ILE A 102 9.80 0.23 -6.61
CA ILE A 102 9.73 -0.16 -8.01
C ILE A 102 10.62 0.73 -8.89
N ASN A 103 10.53 2.04 -8.70
CA ASN A 103 11.36 2.98 -9.47
C ASN A 103 12.85 2.78 -9.20
N LYS A 104 13.23 2.42 -7.99
CA LYS A 104 14.61 2.14 -7.63
C LYS A 104 15.10 0.83 -8.23
N VAL A 105 14.34 -0.25 -8.07
CA VAL A 105 14.68 -1.59 -8.60
C VAL A 105 14.78 -1.59 -10.12
N LEU A 106 13.86 -0.93 -10.81
CA LEU A 106 13.81 -0.92 -12.28
C LEU A 106 14.60 0.23 -12.93
N HIS A 107 15.30 1.06 -12.11
CA HIS A 107 16.12 2.13 -12.67
C HIS A 107 17.21 1.58 -13.58
N ASN A 108 17.52 2.29 -14.64
CA ASN A 108 18.50 1.83 -15.64
C ASN A 108 19.89 1.55 -15.02
N ASP A 109 20.30 2.31 -14.01
CA ASP A 109 21.59 2.12 -13.31
C ASP A 109 21.64 0.83 -12.48
N GLN A 110 20.49 0.22 -12.18
CA GLN A 110 20.41 -1.04 -11.44
C GLN A 110 20.28 -2.27 -12.36
N GLN A 111 20.21 -2.04 -13.67
CA GLN A 111 19.90 -3.08 -14.65
C GLN A 111 20.82 -4.30 -14.55
N GLU A 112 22.13 -4.11 -14.42
CA GLU A 112 23.10 -5.21 -14.34
C GLU A 112 22.91 -6.01 -13.04
N GLN A 113 22.70 -5.33 -11.90
CA GLN A 113 22.45 -6.00 -10.62
C GLN A 113 21.17 -6.81 -10.67
N ILE A 114 20.09 -6.25 -11.21
CA ILE A 114 18.79 -6.92 -11.32
C ILE A 114 18.87 -8.12 -12.27
N ILE A 115 19.57 -8.00 -13.40
CA ILE A 115 19.83 -9.12 -14.31
C ILE A 115 20.54 -10.26 -13.56
N GLY A 116 21.59 -9.94 -12.78
CA GLY A 116 22.32 -10.94 -11.99
C GLY A 116 21.44 -11.67 -10.96
N LEU A 117 20.51 -10.95 -10.31
CA LEU A 117 19.57 -11.56 -9.38
C LEU A 117 18.57 -12.49 -10.11
N TYR A 118 18.03 -12.06 -11.23
CA TYR A 118 17.16 -12.91 -12.04
C TYR A 118 17.91 -14.14 -12.55
N ASP A 119 19.14 -14.00 -13.01
CA ASP A 119 19.96 -15.12 -13.48
C ASP A 119 20.19 -16.19 -12.42
N SER A 120 20.25 -15.79 -11.15
CA SER A 120 20.42 -16.70 -10.02
C SER A 120 19.14 -17.38 -9.56
N LEU A 121 17.97 -16.78 -9.83
CA LEU A 121 16.67 -17.21 -9.28
C LEU A 121 15.73 -17.76 -10.33
N CYS A 122 15.83 -17.34 -11.61
CA CYS A 122 14.90 -17.76 -12.66
C CYS A 122 15.11 -19.18 -13.13
N LYS A 123 14.02 -19.78 -13.62
CA LYS A 123 14.07 -21.07 -14.31
C LYS A 123 14.45 -20.88 -15.78
N ASP A 124 15.11 -21.88 -16.37
CA ASP A 124 15.63 -21.79 -17.74
C ASP A 124 14.58 -21.39 -18.79
N TYR A 125 13.35 -21.90 -18.66
CA TYR A 125 12.27 -21.62 -19.62
C TYR A 125 11.74 -20.17 -19.56
N GLN A 126 11.96 -19.43 -18.48
CA GLN A 126 11.53 -18.03 -18.32
C GLN A 126 12.63 -17.05 -18.69
N ARG A 127 13.87 -17.52 -18.83
CA ARG A 127 15.07 -16.68 -18.91
C ARG A 127 15.07 -15.75 -20.11
N GLU A 128 14.69 -16.25 -21.29
CA GLU A 128 14.69 -15.48 -22.53
C GLU A 128 13.73 -14.29 -22.43
N ASP A 129 12.48 -14.53 -22.04
CA ASP A 129 11.45 -13.50 -21.91
C ASP A 129 11.83 -12.45 -20.88
N ILE A 130 12.36 -12.88 -19.73
CA ILE A 130 12.82 -11.99 -18.67
C ILE A 130 13.96 -11.10 -19.17
N MET A 131 14.96 -11.68 -19.84
CA MET A 131 16.10 -10.92 -20.35
C MET A 131 15.73 -9.92 -21.43
N GLU A 132 14.75 -10.24 -22.29
CA GLU A 132 14.22 -9.30 -23.26
C GLU A 132 13.64 -8.06 -22.57
N VAL A 133 12.82 -8.27 -21.53
CA VAL A 133 12.21 -7.17 -20.76
C VAL A 133 13.28 -6.36 -19.99
N LEU A 134 14.22 -7.03 -19.32
CA LEU A 134 15.23 -6.37 -18.48
C LEU A 134 16.22 -5.54 -19.30
N LYS A 135 16.70 -6.05 -20.42
CA LYS A 135 17.65 -5.33 -21.30
C LYS A 135 17.06 -4.10 -21.95
N ARG A 136 15.74 -3.99 -22.02
CA ARG A 136 15.06 -2.81 -22.54
C ARG A 136 15.08 -1.68 -21.49
N PRO A 137 15.76 -0.54 -21.77
CA PRO A 137 15.88 0.53 -20.79
C PRO A 137 14.55 1.27 -20.58
N ILE A 138 14.38 1.83 -19.39
CA ILE A 138 13.29 2.76 -19.10
C ILE A 138 13.41 3.99 -20.03
N SER A 139 12.31 4.34 -20.67
CA SER A 139 12.21 5.46 -21.61
C SER A 139 10.78 6.02 -21.64
N LYS A 140 10.53 7.07 -22.42
CA LYS A 140 9.18 7.63 -22.62
C LYS A 140 8.18 6.61 -23.22
N GLN A 141 8.66 5.66 -24.03
CA GLN A 141 7.83 4.62 -24.67
C GLN A 141 7.73 3.35 -23.83
N PHE A 142 8.72 3.09 -22.96
CA PHE A 142 8.79 1.94 -22.07
C PHE A 142 9.08 2.40 -20.64
N TYR A 143 8.06 2.98 -20.00
CA TYR A 143 8.14 3.54 -18.65
C TYR A 143 7.99 2.47 -17.56
N TYR A 144 8.25 2.83 -16.33
CA TYR A 144 8.32 1.91 -15.18
C TYR A 144 7.13 0.95 -15.08
N SER A 145 5.90 1.42 -15.20
CA SER A 145 4.72 0.54 -15.07
C SER A 145 4.60 -0.45 -16.22
N LYS A 146 5.05 -0.12 -17.45
CA LYS A 146 5.11 -1.10 -18.54
C LYS A 146 6.14 -2.19 -18.29
N LYS A 147 7.34 -1.82 -17.82
CA LYS A 147 8.39 -2.77 -17.48
C LYS A 147 7.98 -3.66 -16.32
N LEU A 148 7.40 -3.06 -15.27
CA LEU A 148 6.85 -3.78 -14.13
C LEU A 148 5.81 -4.80 -14.55
N ASN A 149 4.78 -4.38 -15.31
CA ASN A 149 3.71 -5.27 -15.73
C ASN A 149 4.24 -6.43 -16.58
N ALA A 150 5.17 -6.17 -17.50
CA ALA A 150 5.79 -7.23 -18.29
C ALA A 150 6.52 -8.29 -17.43
N LEU A 151 7.23 -7.86 -16.38
CA LEU A 151 7.88 -8.80 -15.45
C LEU A 151 6.86 -9.56 -14.59
N LEU A 152 5.82 -8.87 -14.09
CA LEU A 152 4.75 -9.51 -13.33
C LEU A 152 3.93 -10.49 -14.18
N ASP A 153 3.77 -10.22 -15.48
CA ASP A 153 3.06 -11.14 -16.41
C ASP A 153 3.84 -12.45 -16.63
N ILE A 154 5.16 -12.41 -16.49
CA ILE A 154 5.98 -13.63 -16.55
C ILE A 154 5.88 -14.39 -15.23
N ASP A 155 6.23 -13.77 -14.09
CA ASP A 155 6.19 -14.44 -12.79
C ASP A 155 6.20 -13.43 -11.63
N VAL A 156 5.07 -13.30 -10.93
CA VAL A 156 4.90 -12.39 -9.79
C VAL A 156 5.80 -12.79 -8.62
N LYS A 157 5.87 -14.09 -8.30
CA LYS A 157 6.64 -14.59 -7.15
C LYS A 157 8.13 -14.40 -7.39
N LEU A 158 8.60 -14.75 -8.58
CA LEU A 158 9.98 -14.51 -8.95
C LEU A 158 10.36 -13.02 -8.86
N PHE A 159 9.49 -12.12 -9.36
CA PHE A 159 9.70 -10.69 -9.23
C PHE A 159 9.82 -10.27 -7.76
N ASN A 160 8.93 -10.77 -6.89
CA ASN A 160 8.97 -10.48 -5.45
C ASN A 160 10.27 -10.95 -4.81
N HIS A 161 10.74 -12.16 -5.14
CA HIS A 161 12.02 -12.69 -4.65
C HIS A 161 13.20 -11.81 -5.11
N VAL A 162 13.23 -11.40 -6.36
CA VAL A 162 14.29 -10.51 -6.89
C VAL A 162 14.28 -9.16 -6.17
N VAL A 163 13.10 -8.56 -5.98
CA VAL A 163 12.99 -7.31 -5.22
C VAL A 163 13.46 -7.48 -3.77
N PHE A 164 13.08 -8.56 -3.11
CA PHE A 164 13.50 -8.83 -1.73
C PHE A 164 15.02 -8.98 -1.63
N GLU A 165 15.66 -9.76 -2.50
CA GLU A 165 17.13 -9.90 -2.53
C GLU A 165 17.82 -8.56 -2.84
N TYR A 166 17.26 -7.77 -3.75
CA TYR A 166 17.76 -6.42 -4.01
C TYR A 166 17.68 -5.53 -2.75
N LEU A 167 16.54 -5.56 -2.03
CA LEU A 167 16.34 -4.76 -0.84
C LEU A 167 17.34 -5.07 0.27
N LYS A 168 17.86 -6.30 0.37
CA LYS A 168 18.93 -6.67 1.30
C LYS A 168 20.22 -5.88 1.08
N THR A 169 20.43 -5.33 -0.12
CA THR A 169 21.60 -4.48 -0.42
C THR A 169 21.34 -2.99 -0.12
N THR A 170 20.21 -2.66 0.48
CA THR A 170 19.74 -1.29 0.72
C THR A 170 19.45 -1.03 2.20
N GLU A 171 19.08 0.21 2.52
CA GLU A 171 18.63 0.59 3.86
C GLU A 171 17.11 0.47 4.06
N TYR A 172 16.38 -0.11 3.11
CA TYR A 172 14.95 -0.34 3.29
C TYR A 172 14.65 -1.31 4.44
N PRO A 173 13.62 -1.05 5.26
CA PRO A 173 13.25 -1.89 6.41
C PRO A 173 13.11 -3.38 6.09
N ILE A 174 12.45 -3.73 4.97
CA ILE A 174 12.27 -5.13 4.57
C ILE A 174 13.60 -5.81 4.25
N GLY A 175 14.58 -5.08 3.73
CA GLY A 175 15.91 -5.61 3.48
C GLY A 175 16.70 -6.03 4.73
N LYS A 176 16.25 -5.62 5.92
CA LYS A 176 16.83 -6.02 7.22
C LYS A 176 16.20 -7.30 7.78
N LEU A 177 15.18 -7.85 7.11
CA LEU A 177 14.50 -9.07 7.53
C LEU A 177 15.17 -10.31 6.95
N ASP A 178 15.22 -11.39 7.72
CA ASP A 178 15.69 -12.70 7.24
C ASP A 178 14.72 -13.33 6.24
N SER A 179 13.42 -13.10 6.43
CA SER A 179 12.35 -13.56 5.56
C SER A 179 11.20 -12.54 5.49
N PHE A 180 10.44 -12.57 4.41
CA PHE A 180 9.29 -11.69 4.24
C PHE A 180 8.05 -12.52 3.87
N PRO A 181 6.96 -12.50 4.69
CA PRO A 181 5.83 -13.41 4.54
C PRO A 181 5.06 -13.28 3.22
N LEU A 182 5.12 -12.10 2.57
CA LEU A 182 4.39 -11.86 1.33
C LEU A 182 5.19 -12.14 0.05
N ILE A 183 6.40 -12.70 0.18
CA ILE A 183 7.28 -12.89 -0.99
C ILE A 183 6.68 -13.85 -2.02
N ASP A 184 5.95 -14.86 -1.56
CA ASP A 184 5.26 -15.84 -2.41
C ASP A 184 3.79 -15.48 -2.69
N ASN A 185 3.37 -14.26 -2.29
CA ASN A 185 2.00 -13.82 -2.51
C ASN A 185 1.79 -13.38 -3.96
N ASP A 186 0.83 -13.98 -4.63
CA ASP A 186 0.36 -13.65 -5.98
C ASP A 186 -1.16 -13.40 -6.02
N GLU A 187 -1.81 -13.42 -4.86
CA GLU A 187 -3.24 -13.16 -4.75
C GLU A 187 -3.55 -11.68 -4.90
N VAL A 188 -4.62 -11.40 -5.65
CA VAL A 188 -5.17 -10.05 -5.79
C VAL A 188 -6.54 -10.05 -5.13
N LEU A 189 -6.69 -9.26 -4.05
CA LEU A 189 -7.94 -9.18 -3.33
C LEU A 189 -8.72 -7.93 -3.74
N VAL A 190 -9.99 -8.13 -4.14
CA VAL A 190 -10.93 -7.07 -4.46
C VAL A 190 -11.95 -6.87 -3.34
N LYS A 191 -12.86 -5.90 -3.48
CA LYS A 191 -13.84 -5.54 -2.45
C LYS A 191 -14.63 -6.74 -1.93
N ASP A 192 -15.10 -7.60 -2.81
CA ASP A 192 -15.93 -8.75 -2.44
C ASP A 192 -15.16 -9.80 -1.67
N ASP A 193 -13.88 -10.02 -2.01
CA ASP A 193 -12.99 -10.90 -1.25
C ASP A 193 -12.78 -10.39 0.18
N ILE A 194 -12.53 -9.08 0.34
CA ILE A 194 -12.38 -8.48 1.67
C ILE A 194 -13.66 -8.65 2.49
N PHE A 195 -14.83 -8.48 1.88
CA PHE A 195 -16.10 -8.66 2.57
C PHE A 195 -16.35 -10.13 2.94
N ARG A 196 -15.98 -11.06 2.06
CA ARG A 196 -16.02 -12.49 2.36
C ARG A 196 -15.12 -12.84 3.55
N LEU A 197 -13.86 -12.44 3.52
CA LEU A 197 -12.90 -12.67 4.59
C LEU A 197 -13.35 -12.07 5.93
N LEU A 198 -13.93 -10.86 5.93
CA LEU A 198 -14.46 -10.23 7.14
C LEU A 198 -15.66 -10.98 7.71
N ARG A 199 -16.51 -11.59 6.88
CA ARG A 199 -17.62 -12.42 7.34
C ARG A 199 -17.11 -13.75 7.91
N GLU A 200 -16.21 -14.43 7.19
CA GLU A 200 -15.63 -15.72 7.58
C GLU A 200 -14.83 -15.63 8.87
N SER A 201 -14.11 -14.52 9.09
CA SER A 201 -13.35 -14.28 10.33
C SER A 201 -14.22 -13.98 11.57
N GLY A 202 -15.54 -13.80 11.41
CA GLY A 202 -16.44 -13.38 12.49
C GLY A 202 -16.32 -11.90 12.89
N VAL A 203 -15.39 -11.14 12.33
CA VAL A 203 -15.27 -9.68 12.54
C VAL A 203 -16.48 -8.94 11.96
N GLY A 204 -16.96 -9.42 10.81
CA GLY A 204 -18.09 -8.85 10.09
C GLY A 204 -17.74 -7.56 9.32
N VAL A 205 -18.52 -7.28 8.30
CA VAL A 205 -18.35 -6.07 7.48
C VAL A 205 -18.77 -4.85 8.31
N PRO A 206 -17.99 -3.76 8.33
CA PRO A 206 -18.37 -2.54 9.03
C PRO A 206 -19.66 -1.91 8.46
N ALA A 207 -20.55 -1.46 9.34
CA ALA A 207 -21.84 -0.89 8.96
C ALA A 207 -21.76 0.34 8.04
N TYR A 208 -20.62 1.05 8.02
CA TYR A 208 -20.44 2.19 7.12
C TYR A 208 -20.25 1.79 5.63
N TYR A 209 -20.10 0.49 5.35
CA TYR A 209 -20.14 -0.05 3.98
C TYR A 209 -21.53 -0.50 3.55
N GLU A 210 -22.52 -0.47 4.46
CA GLU A 210 -23.90 -0.77 4.11
C GLU A 210 -24.44 0.32 3.19
N GLU A 211 -25.15 -0.10 2.15
CA GLU A 211 -25.86 0.80 1.27
C GLU A 211 -27.10 1.33 1.98
N ILE A 212 -27.20 2.64 2.08
CA ILE A 212 -28.33 3.32 2.69
C ILE A 212 -29.23 3.84 1.58
N PRO A 213 -30.49 3.40 1.50
CA PRO A 213 -31.42 3.93 0.53
C PRO A 213 -31.75 5.39 0.86
N PHE A 214 -31.91 6.20 -0.15
CA PHE A 214 -32.43 7.57 -0.03
C PHE A 214 -33.43 7.88 -1.10
N GLU A 215 -34.29 8.83 -0.82
CA GLU A 215 -35.23 9.43 -1.75
C GLU A 215 -35.13 10.94 -1.68
N VAL A 216 -34.85 11.58 -2.82
CA VAL A 216 -34.80 13.04 -2.98
C VAL A 216 -35.51 13.42 -4.26
N ASP A 217 -36.50 14.31 -4.18
CA ASP A 217 -37.29 14.79 -5.33
C ASP A 217 -37.91 13.66 -6.17
N GLY A 218 -38.39 12.59 -5.51
CA GLY A 218 -39.00 11.43 -6.16
C GLY A 218 -38.02 10.51 -6.87
N LYS A 219 -36.72 10.74 -6.70
CA LYS A 219 -35.66 9.83 -7.17
C LYS A 219 -35.12 9.01 -6.01
N THR A 220 -35.12 7.71 -6.17
CA THR A 220 -34.55 6.76 -5.22
C THR A 220 -33.13 6.39 -5.63
N GLY A 221 -32.28 6.16 -4.67
CA GLY A 221 -30.91 5.70 -4.88
C GLY A 221 -30.33 5.09 -3.61
N THR A 222 -29.10 4.62 -3.68
CA THR A 222 -28.33 4.16 -2.50
C THR A 222 -27.03 4.93 -2.39
N TYR A 223 -26.56 5.16 -1.17
CA TYR A 223 -25.22 5.67 -0.90
C TYR A 223 -24.52 4.87 0.18
N CYS A 224 -23.20 4.84 0.10
CA CYS A 224 -22.34 4.24 1.09
C CYS A 224 -21.73 5.35 1.96
N ARG A 225 -21.76 5.22 3.29
CA ARG A 225 -21.17 6.22 4.21
C ARG A 225 -19.64 6.36 4.07
N SER A 226 -19.01 5.45 3.36
CA SER A 226 -17.54 5.36 3.21
C SER A 226 -16.95 6.16 2.05
N ARG A 227 -17.75 7.00 1.39
CA ARG A 227 -17.26 7.84 0.29
C ARG A 227 -16.96 9.25 0.72
#